data_3f56570fc443fc20a80832a551d91286
#
_entry.id   3f56570fc443fc20a80832a551d91286
#
_cell.length_a   1.000
_cell.length_b   1.000
_cell.length_c   1.000
_cell.angle_alpha   90.00
_cell.angle_beta   90.00
_cell.angle_gamma   90.00
#
_symmetry.space_group_name_H-M   'P 1'
#
loop_
_entity.id
_entity.type
_entity.pdbx_description
1 polymer ?
#
loop_
_entity_poly.entity_id
_entity_poly.type
_entity_poly.pdbx_seq_one_letter_code
_entity_poly.pdbx_strand_id
1 'polypeptide(L)'
;MTKRFYIQLLALIILLCYPSHISADDYSLAPSTGRKVYVPIGAESAKGQLLVTNYGRTPVQNFTYKLSFQGTVLYEKKYVMKEPLRRMDVATIAIDVPPDTKLSKTELQVEITKVNGEANTATFPYANLPRITVTQVAHRRIVVEEYTGMWCQYCPRGIALMKNLERNYPENFIGIAIHITDPLTCSDYAWNAAAIQRYPTLQMNRSRLLSNFTAVTEFEEEMAMGADMDVDVTAQWDKAKENVIVTPRVTFRTTPQDKPYAIAYVLTEDGKANTAWVQNNHYSGDTGLLGISTELDQFINSPRVLRGYPNDFTAVAARGVYNPSGEYLIKNPIEIDKPQSFNQVFNVSQIRLLHDKTKLKVCVLLINTANGQIENAAKCSITDAAPAGISPVKEGQNTAVEVARYTLDGRRLHGPQRGINLVKYSNGRVCKEVVSH
;
A
#
# COMPACT_ATOMS: atom_id res chain seq x y z
N MET A 1 -47.51 62.31 -10.28
CA MET A 1 -47.11 60.94 -9.82
C MET A 1 -45.75 60.47 -10.33
N THR A 2 -45.09 61.11 -11.24
CA THR A 2 -43.84 60.63 -11.90
C THR A 2 -42.54 60.90 -11.14
N LYS A 3 -42.42 61.96 -10.34
CA LYS A 3 -41.16 62.28 -9.61
C LYS A 3 -40.87 61.40 -8.40
N ARG A 4 -41.90 60.90 -7.70
CA ARG A 4 -41.71 59.99 -6.56
C ARG A 4 -41.27 58.57 -6.98
N PHE A 5 -41.67 58.13 -8.16
CA PHE A 5 -41.29 56.82 -8.69
C PHE A 5 -39.84 56.78 -9.12
N TYR A 6 -39.28 57.86 -9.68
CA TYR A 6 -37.88 57.97 -10.06
C TYR A 6 -36.93 58.01 -8.86
N ILE A 7 -37.34 58.65 -7.77
CA ILE A 7 -36.53 58.73 -6.53
C ILE A 7 -36.48 57.34 -5.85
N GLN A 8 -37.59 56.60 -5.86
CA GLN A 8 -37.60 55.22 -5.32
C GLN A 8 -36.83 54.24 -6.19
N LEU A 9 -36.85 54.37 -7.52
CA LEU A 9 -36.08 53.56 -8.47
C LEU A 9 -34.57 53.87 -8.35
N LEU A 10 -34.19 55.14 -8.18
CA LEU A 10 -32.80 55.55 -7.99
C LEU A 10 -32.24 55.04 -6.64
N ALA A 11 -33.06 55.10 -5.56
CA ALA A 11 -32.70 54.54 -4.27
C ALA A 11 -32.52 53.00 -4.29
N LEU A 12 -33.35 52.31 -5.07
CA LEU A 12 -33.24 50.85 -5.25
C LEU A 12 -32.02 50.47 -6.10
N ILE A 13 -31.65 51.24 -7.11
CA ILE A 13 -30.45 51.05 -7.93
C ILE A 13 -29.17 51.35 -7.13
N ILE A 14 -29.18 52.35 -6.24
CA ILE A 14 -28.04 52.64 -5.35
C ILE A 14 -27.88 51.55 -4.29
N LEU A 15 -28.96 50.89 -3.83
CA LEU A 15 -28.86 49.71 -2.94
C LEU A 15 -28.31 48.46 -3.65
N LEU A 16 -28.51 48.35 -4.98
CA LEU A 16 -27.99 47.22 -5.79
C LEU A 16 -26.56 47.44 -6.29
N CYS A 17 -26.01 48.67 -6.16
CA CYS A 17 -24.65 49.03 -6.58
C CYS A 17 -23.66 49.21 -5.42
N TYR A 18 -24.01 48.83 -4.19
CA TYR A 18 -22.95 48.61 -3.20
C TYR A 18 -22.18 47.37 -3.64
N PRO A 19 -20.92 47.53 -4.09
CA PRO A 19 -20.08 46.37 -4.21
C PRO A 19 -20.02 45.81 -2.79
N SER A 20 -20.61 44.65 -2.57
CA SER A 20 -20.28 43.87 -1.41
C SER A 20 -18.78 43.57 -1.58
N HIS A 21 -17.95 44.45 -0.97
CA HIS A 21 -16.55 44.14 -0.76
C HIS A 21 -16.59 42.85 0.06
N ILE A 22 -16.48 41.72 -0.61
CA ILE A 22 -16.09 40.46 0.04
C ILE A 22 -14.63 40.69 0.46
N SER A 23 -14.49 41.44 1.57
CA SER A 23 -13.20 41.58 2.22
C SER A 23 -12.84 40.20 2.73
N ALA A 24 -11.75 39.66 2.22
CA ALA A 24 -11.24 38.42 2.79
C ALA A 24 -10.99 38.68 4.29
N ASP A 25 -11.50 37.79 5.15
CA ASP A 25 -11.28 37.83 6.58
C ASP A 25 -9.80 37.79 6.92
N ASP A 26 -9.41 38.43 8.01
CA ASP A 26 -7.99 38.46 8.41
C ASP A 26 -7.51 37.09 8.93
N TYR A 27 -8.39 36.36 9.61
CA TYR A 27 -8.06 35.14 10.35
C TYR A 27 -8.88 33.93 9.86
N SER A 28 -8.73 33.57 8.60
CA SER A 28 -9.48 32.47 7.98
C SER A 28 -8.57 31.30 7.65
N LEU A 29 -8.57 30.25 8.49
CA LEU A 29 -7.77 29.04 8.34
C LEU A 29 -8.68 27.82 8.25
N ALA A 30 -8.69 27.13 7.11
CA ALA A 30 -9.52 25.96 6.90
C ALA A 30 -8.70 24.67 6.98
N PRO A 31 -9.15 23.67 7.78
CA PRO A 31 -8.56 22.36 7.81
C PRO A 31 -9.07 21.48 6.67
N SER A 32 -8.26 20.53 6.24
CA SER A 32 -8.68 19.38 5.45
C SER A 32 -7.91 18.12 5.86
N THR A 33 -8.51 16.97 5.65
CA THR A 33 -7.89 15.68 5.95
C THR A 33 -7.95 14.81 4.70
N GLY A 34 -6.88 14.08 4.41
CA GLY A 34 -6.84 13.26 3.21
C GLY A 34 -6.71 11.77 3.48
N ARG A 35 -6.32 11.39 4.69
CA ARG A 35 -5.93 10.00 4.99
C ARG A 35 -6.53 9.51 6.29
N LYS A 36 -6.95 8.24 6.30
CA LYS A 36 -7.32 7.53 7.53
C LYS A 36 -6.09 7.27 8.39
N VAL A 37 -6.29 7.27 9.70
CA VAL A 37 -5.22 7.01 10.68
C VAL A 37 -5.46 5.67 11.35
N TYR A 38 -4.52 4.76 11.21
CA TYR A 38 -4.52 3.48 11.91
C TYR A 38 -3.86 3.66 13.28
N VAL A 39 -4.60 3.33 14.33
CA VAL A 39 -4.15 3.52 15.71
C VAL A 39 -4.26 2.19 16.45
N PRO A 40 -3.15 1.60 16.93
CA PRO A 40 -3.21 0.41 17.78
C PRO A 40 -3.99 0.69 19.07
N ILE A 41 -4.89 -0.23 19.47
CA ILE A 41 -5.76 -0.04 20.65
C ILE A 41 -4.98 0.13 21.95
N GLY A 42 -3.75 -0.40 22.03
CA GLY A 42 -2.86 -0.26 23.20
C GLY A 42 -1.91 0.95 23.13
N ALA A 43 -1.96 1.74 22.05
CA ALA A 43 -1.11 2.94 21.93
C ALA A 43 -1.76 4.14 22.59
N GLU A 44 -0.95 5.11 23.03
CA GLU A 44 -1.45 6.40 23.48
C GLU A 44 -2.06 7.19 22.32
N SER A 45 -1.38 7.23 21.18
CA SER A 45 -1.85 7.85 19.94
C SER A 45 -1.04 7.37 18.74
N ALA A 46 -1.52 7.71 17.54
CA ALA A 46 -0.77 7.66 16.29
C ALA A 46 -0.73 9.04 15.64
N LYS A 47 0.24 9.28 14.74
CA LYS A 47 0.33 10.56 14.01
C LYS A 47 -0.62 10.54 12.81
N GLY A 48 -1.58 11.47 12.82
CA GLY A 48 -2.42 11.81 11.68
C GLY A 48 -1.89 13.03 10.94
N GLN A 49 -2.30 13.21 9.68
CA GLN A 49 -1.98 14.40 8.90
C GLN A 49 -3.20 15.31 8.81
N LEU A 50 -3.01 16.58 9.14
CA LEU A 50 -3.97 17.65 8.94
C LEU A 50 -3.35 18.67 7.98
N LEU A 51 -4.03 18.94 6.88
CA LEU A 51 -3.68 20.03 5.98
C LEU A 51 -4.43 21.27 6.45
N VAL A 52 -3.76 22.41 6.45
CA VAL A 52 -4.37 23.70 6.78
C VAL A 52 -4.08 24.69 5.67
N THR A 53 -5.13 25.37 5.18
CA THR A 53 -5.04 26.37 4.11
C THR A 53 -5.40 27.74 4.67
N ASN A 54 -4.49 28.70 4.51
CA ASN A 54 -4.75 30.08 4.93
C ASN A 54 -5.52 30.85 3.85
N TYR A 55 -6.79 31.10 4.07
CA TYR A 55 -7.61 31.97 3.22
C TYR A 55 -7.63 33.44 3.72
N GLY A 56 -7.13 33.66 4.94
CA GLY A 56 -7.05 35.01 5.58
C GLY A 56 -5.95 35.86 4.97
N ARG A 57 -6.02 37.15 5.22
CA ARG A 57 -5.00 38.14 4.79
C ARG A 57 -3.76 38.12 5.66
N THR A 58 -3.92 37.76 6.94
CA THR A 58 -2.82 37.75 7.91
C THR A 58 -2.05 36.43 7.82
N PRO A 59 -0.71 36.45 7.72
CA PRO A 59 0.09 35.24 7.81
C PRO A 59 -0.12 34.50 9.15
N VAL A 60 -0.35 33.18 9.11
CA VAL A 60 -0.64 32.39 10.31
C VAL A 60 0.67 31.99 10.97
N GLN A 61 0.88 32.48 12.21
CA GLN A 61 2.03 32.08 13.05
C GLN A 61 1.68 30.93 14.00
N ASN A 62 0.45 30.87 14.45
CA ASN A 62 -0.06 29.82 15.31
C ASN A 62 -1.58 29.70 15.16
N PHE A 63 -2.11 28.54 15.54
CA PHE A 63 -3.55 28.33 15.61
C PHE A 63 -3.89 27.34 16.74
N THR A 64 -5.14 27.38 17.21
CA THR A 64 -5.67 26.44 18.19
C THR A 64 -6.68 25.54 17.50
N TYR A 65 -6.57 24.24 17.74
CA TYR A 65 -7.50 23.25 17.21
C TYR A 65 -8.00 22.30 18.29
N LYS A 66 -9.22 21.80 18.10
CA LYS A 66 -9.84 20.74 18.90
C LYS A 66 -9.92 19.48 18.08
N LEU A 67 -9.71 18.34 18.73
CA LEU A 67 -10.07 17.03 18.22
C LEU A 67 -11.27 16.52 19.02
N SER A 68 -12.33 16.11 18.33
CA SER A 68 -13.59 15.68 18.96
C SER A 68 -14.07 14.35 18.37
N PHE A 69 -14.80 13.58 19.18
CA PHE A 69 -15.50 12.38 18.76
C PHE A 69 -16.94 12.43 19.28
N GLN A 70 -17.92 12.31 18.39
CA GLN A 70 -19.35 12.36 18.72
C GLN A 70 -19.73 13.55 19.62
N GLY A 71 -19.18 14.73 19.33
CA GLY A 71 -19.42 15.95 20.09
C GLY A 71 -18.61 16.11 21.38
N THR A 72 -17.91 15.07 21.83
CA THR A 72 -17.02 15.14 23.00
C THR A 72 -15.63 15.57 22.58
N VAL A 73 -15.10 16.65 23.17
CA VAL A 73 -13.74 17.12 22.95
C VAL A 73 -12.76 16.16 23.60
N LEU A 74 -11.87 15.55 22.81
CA LEU A 74 -10.82 14.66 23.29
C LEU A 74 -9.63 15.48 23.81
N TYR A 75 -9.27 16.55 23.08
CA TYR A 75 -8.28 17.52 23.49
C TYR A 75 -8.39 18.82 22.68
N GLU A 76 -7.79 19.88 23.21
CA GLU A 76 -7.53 21.15 22.51
C GLU A 76 -6.03 21.46 22.59
N LYS A 77 -5.42 21.84 21.47
CA LYS A 77 -3.98 22.14 21.39
C LYS A 77 -3.73 23.38 20.55
N LYS A 78 -2.68 24.14 20.95
CA LYS A 78 -2.10 25.21 20.15
C LYS A 78 -0.95 24.64 19.32
N TYR A 79 -0.98 24.93 18.01
CA TYR A 79 0.11 24.62 17.09
C TYR A 79 0.83 25.90 16.70
N VAL A 80 2.17 25.89 16.73
CA VAL A 80 3.02 27.00 16.30
C VAL A 80 3.67 26.62 14.98
N MET A 81 3.49 27.43 13.96
CA MET A 81 4.06 27.24 12.64
C MET A 81 5.58 27.45 12.71
N LYS A 82 6.35 26.64 11.98
CA LYS A 82 7.80 26.83 11.82
C LYS A 82 8.11 28.14 11.07
N GLU A 83 7.36 28.38 10.00
CA GLU A 83 7.37 29.58 9.20
C GLU A 83 5.93 30.09 9.06
N PRO A 84 5.71 31.41 9.05
CA PRO A 84 4.36 31.97 8.90
C PRO A 84 3.70 31.51 7.61
N LEU A 85 2.52 30.90 7.70
CA LEU A 85 1.75 30.42 6.54
C LEU A 85 1.07 31.61 5.85
N ARG A 86 1.52 31.93 4.65
CA ARG A 86 1.00 33.06 3.87
C ARG A 86 -0.38 32.75 3.30
N ARG A 87 -1.07 33.78 2.84
CA ARG A 87 -2.37 33.63 2.19
C ARG A 87 -2.27 32.69 0.99
N MET A 88 -3.23 31.74 0.88
CA MET A 88 -3.36 30.69 -0.12
C MET A 88 -2.30 29.60 -0.03
N ASP A 89 -1.37 29.68 0.91
CA ASP A 89 -0.44 28.59 1.17
C ASP A 89 -1.13 27.47 1.95
N VAL A 90 -0.63 26.26 1.76
CA VAL A 90 -1.06 25.03 2.44
C VAL A 90 0.09 24.49 3.25
N ALA A 91 -0.18 24.14 4.50
CA ALA A 91 0.79 23.40 5.32
C ALA A 91 0.20 22.06 5.78
N THR A 92 1.05 21.05 5.83
CA THR A 92 0.73 19.75 6.42
C THR A 92 1.32 19.67 7.81
N ILE A 93 0.49 19.39 8.80
CA ILE A 93 0.91 19.24 10.19
C ILE A 93 0.59 17.85 10.72
N ALA A 94 1.40 17.38 11.66
CA ALA A 94 1.14 16.14 12.37
C ALA A 94 0.30 16.42 13.62
N ILE A 95 -0.79 15.67 13.79
CA ILE A 95 -1.64 15.72 15.00
C ILE A 95 -1.68 14.35 15.68
N ASP A 96 -1.91 14.32 16.99
CA ASP A 96 -2.02 13.09 17.76
C ASP A 96 -3.45 12.56 17.68
N VAL A 97 -3.61 11.33 17.23
CA VAL A 97 -4.90 10.65 17.11
C VAL A 97 -4.95 9.50 18.12
N PRO A 98 -5.74 9.62 19.20
CA PRO A 98 -5.89 8.54 20.16
C PRO A 98 -6.72 7.39 19.58
N PRO A 99 -6.53 6.14 20.06
CA PRO A 99 -7.40 5.02 19.69
C PRO A 99 -8.83 5.23 20.19
N ASP A 100 -9.75 4.45 19.67
CA ASP A 100 -11.06 4.23 20.31
C ASP A 100 -10.92 3.26 21.49
N THR A 101 -11.93 3.15 22.34
CA THR A 101 -11.99 2.19 23.44
C THR A 101 -12.16 0.74 22.98
N LYS A 102 -12.53 0.54 21.71
CA LYS A 102 -12.70 -0.76 21.05
C LYS A 102 -12.20 -0.72 19.63
N LEU A 103 -11.96 -1.87 19.02
CA LEU A 103 -11.68 -1.99 17.59
C LEU A 103 -12.84 -1.41 16.77
N SER A 104 -12.59 -0.42 15.97
CA SER A 104 -13.65 0.35 15.29
C SER A 104 -13.12 1.10 14.08
N LYS A 105 -14.05 1.52 13.22
CA LYS A 105 -13.85 2.48 12.14
C LYS A 105 -14.75 3.67 12.41
N THR A 106 -14.17 4.78 12.77
CA THR A 106 -14.88 5.98 13.24
C THR A 106 -14.35 7.23 12.54
N GLU A 107 -15.10 8.32 12.64
CA GLU A 107 -14.67 9.63 12.19
C GLU A 107 -14.51 10.57 13.40
N LEU A 108 -13.36 11.20 13.50
CA LEU A 108 -13.09 12.29 14.41
C LEU A 108 -13.35 13.61 13.68
N GLN A 109 -13.68 14.64 14.42
CA GLN A 109 -13.76 16.00 13.89
C GLN A 109 -12.59 16.83 14.41
N VAL A 110 -11.85 17.45 13.49
CA VAL A 110 -10.85 18.47 13.79
C VAL A 110 -11.47 19.82 13.52
N GLU A 111 -11.45 20.72 14.49
CA GLU A 111 -11.95 22.10 14.35
C GLU A 111 -10.84 23.09 14.70
N ILE A 112 -10.55 24.04 13.81
CA ILE A 112 -9.65 25.17 14.11
C ILE A 112 -10.47 26.29 14.72
N THR A 113 -10.23 26.58 15.99
CA THR A 113 -11.02 27.55 16.77
C THR A 113 -10.42 28.96 16.78
N LYS A 114 -9.07 29.05 16.76
CA LYS A 114 -8.35 30.34 16.80
C LYS A 114 -7.20 30.37 15.81
N VAL A 115 -6.90 31.53 15.27
CA VAL A 115 -5.77 31.86 14.40
C VAL A 115 -5.05 33.08 14.99
N ASN A 116 -3.76 32.95 15.29
CA ASN A 116 -2.94 34.00 15.95
C ASN A 116 -3.55 34.56 17.26
N GLY A 117 -4.39 33.76 17.95
CA GLY A 117 -5.08 34.16 19.18
C GLY A 117 -6.50 34.67 18.97
N GLU A 118 -6.87 35.12 17.77
CA GLU A 118 -8.19 35.58 17.38
C GLU A 118 -9.11 34.43 16.94
N ALA A 119 -10.42 34.66 16.94
CA ALA A 119 -11.39 33.67 16.48
C ALA A 119 -11.17 33.32 15.00
N ASN A 120 -11.24 32.04 14.66
CA ASN A 120 -11.17 31.62 13.26
C ASN A 120 -12.45 31.98 12.51
N THR A 121 -12.34 32.70 11.40
CA THR A 121 -13.47 33.19 10.60
C THR A 121 -13.70 32.33 9.34
N ALA A 122 -13.01 31.18 9.19
CA ALA A 122 -13.20 30.29 8.05
C ALA A 122 -14.64 29.77 7.97
N THR A 123 -15.21 29.77 6.77
CA THR A 123 -16.55 29.21 6.51
C THR A 123 -16.64 27.73 6.87
N PHE A 124 -15.53 26.99 6.68
CA PHE A 124 -15.42 25.58 7.01
C PHE A 124 -14.23 25.39 7.98
N PRO A 125 -14.40 25.67 9.29
CA PRO A 125 -13.33 25.60 10.28
C PRO A 125 -13.05 24.17 10.75
N TYR A 126 -13.73 23.15 10.23
CA TYR A 126 -13.64 21.76 10.64
C TYR A 126 -13.43 20.80 9.46
N ALA A 127 -12.83 19.66 9.76
CA ALA A 127 -12.67 18.54 8.82
C ALA A 127 -12.88 17.20 9.55
N ASN A 128 -13.37 16.20 8.82
CA ASN A 128 -13.51 14.85 9.35
C ASN A 128 -12.21 14.07 9.14
N LEU A 129 -11.73 13.39 10.19
CA LEU A 129 -10.54 12.57 10.18
C LEU A 129 -10.92 11.09 10.43
N PRO A 130 -10.86 10.23 9.39
CA PRO A 130 -11.15 8.81 9.57
C PRO A 130 -10.11 8.15 10.47
N ARG A 131 -10.57 7.52 11.57
CA ARG A 131 -9.77 6.74 12.51
C ARG A 131 -10.13 5.28 12.42
N ILE A 132 -9.10 4.43 12.31
CA ILE A 132 -9.23 2.97 12.36
C ILE A 132 -8.48 2.47 13.58
N THR A 133 -9.19 1.99 14.59
CA THR A 133 -8.58 1.35 15.76
C THR A 133 -8.35 -0.12 15.47
N VAL A 134 -7.09 -0.54 15.57
CA VAL A 134 -6.59 -1.87 15.18
C VAL A 134 -5.89 -2.55 16.35
N THR A 135 -5.70 -3.85 16.30
CA THR A 135 -4.86 -4.57 17.27
C THR A 135 -3.37 -4.26 17.05
N GLN A 136 -2.98 -4.19 15.79
CA GLN A 136 -1.66 -3.71 15.34
C GLN A 136 -1.78 -3.13 13.94
N VAL A 137 -0.84 -2.27 13.55
CA VAL A 137 -0.78 -1.72 12.19
C VAL A 137 -0.32 -2.81 11.23
N ALA A 138 -1.15 -3.10 10.23
CA ALA A 138 -0.83 -4.09 9.22
C ALA A 138 0.23 -3.55 8.23
N HIS A 139 1.06 -4.44 7.71
CA HIS A 139 2.03 -4.10 6.68
C HIS A 139 1.32 -3.92 5.33
N ARG A 140 1.30 -2.67 4.84
CA ARG A 140 0.71 -2.34 3.53
C ARG A 140 1.67 -2.66 2.41
N ARG A 141 1.23 -3.48 1.45
CA ARG A 141 1.91 -3.72 0.18
C ARG A 141 1.02 -3.30 -0.98
N ILE A 142 1.65 -2.78 -2.03
CA ILE A 142 0.97 -2.23 -3.20
C ILE A 142 1.30 -3.10 -4.40
N VAL A 143 0.27 -3.63 -5.02
CA VAL A 143 0.39 -4.35 -6.28
C VAL A 143 0.31 -3.34 -7.42
N VAL A 144 1.30 -3.34 -8.28
CA VAL A 144 1.30 -2.60 -9.54
C VAL A 144 1.20 -3.60 -10.68
N GLU A 145 0.04 -3.64 -11.32
CA GLU A 145 -0.21 -4.42 -12.52
C GLU A 145 0.13 -3.56 -13.74
N GLU A 146 1.14 -3.96 -14.51
CA GLU A 146 1.51 -3.31 -15.77
C GLU A 146 0.97 -4.12 -16.95
N TYR A 147 0.03 -3.56 -17.69
CA TYR A 147 -0.38 -4.08 -18.99
C TYR A 147 0.58 -3.57 -20.03
N THR A 148 1.33 -4.50 -20.65
CA THR A 148 2.52 -4.23 -21.44
C THR A 148 2.63 -5.16 -22.65
N GLY A 149 3.65 -4.94 -23.48
CA GLY A 149 4.00 -5.83 -24.58
C GLY A 149 5.32 -5.40 -25.25
N MET A 150 6.12 -6.35 -25.71
CA MET A 150 7.41 -6.06 -26.34
C MET A 150 7.27 -5.25 -27.65
N TRP A 151 6.12 -5.35 -28.32
CA TRP A 151 5.78 -4.54 -29.50
C TRP A 151 5.49 -3.07 -29.15
N CYS A 152 5.18 -2.76 -27.90
CA CYS A 152 4.81 -1.42 -27.44
C CYS A 152 6.06 -0.55 -27.24
N GLN A 153 6.25 0.45 -28.08
CA GLN A 153 7.40 1.35 -28.01
C GLN A 153 7.41 2.28 -26.79
N TYR A 154 6.26 2.52 -26.16
CA TYR A 154 6.13 3.38 -24.97
C TYR A 154 6.18 2.60 -23.65
N CYS A 155 6.16 1.27 -23.71
CA CYS A 155 6.20 0.42 -22.53
C CYS A 155 7.50 0.46 -21.73
N PRO A 156 8.69 0.76 -22.32
CA PRO A 156 9.92 0.94 -21.54
C PRO A 156 9.82 1.91 -20.37
N ARG A 157 8.94 2.91 -20.45
CA ARG A 157 8.71 3.87 -19.36
C ARG A 157 7.98 3.24 -18.16
N GLY A 158 7.02 2.36 -18.42
CA GLY A 158 6.35 1.57 -17.38
C GLY A 158 7.31 0.57 -16.73
N ILE A 159 8.07 -0.16 -17.55
CA ILE A 159 9.12 -1.08 -17.09
C ILE A 159 10.12 -0.36 -16.17
N ALA A 160 10.59 0.83 -16.59
CA ALA A 160 11.52 1.64 -15.80
C ALA A 160 10.92 2.03 -14.44
N LEU A 161 9.65 2.47 -14.41
CA LEU A 161 8.96 2.81 -13.15
C LEU A 161 8.84 1.59 -12.24
N MET A 162 8.44 0.42 -12.75
CA MET A 162 8.33 -0.79 -11.94
C MET A 162 9.66 -1.21 -11.33
N LYS A 163 10.75 -1.17 -12.11
CA LYS A 163 12.11 -1.43 -11.60
C LYS A 163 12.56 -0.41 -10.56
N ASN A 164 12.23 0.86 -10.77
CA ASN A 164 12.51 1.92 -9.80
C ASN A 164 11.77 1.68 -8.46
N LEU A 165 10.48 1.31 -8.52
CA LEU A 165 9.69 0.98 -7.34
C LEU A 165 10.24 -0.26 -6.61
N GLU A 166 10.62 -1.33 -7.32
CA GLU A 166 11.24 -2.52 -6.69
C GLU A 166 12.54 -2.18 -5.98
N ARG A 167 13.37 -1.30 -6.58
CA ARG A 167 14.64 -0.89 -5.99
C ARG A 167 14.46 -0.03 -4.73
N ASN A 168 13.51 0.90 -4.75
CA ASN A 168 13.31 1.86 -3.66
C ASN A 168 12.37 1.36 -2.56
N TYR A 169 11.40 0.48 -2.90
CA TYR A 169 10.36 -0.01 -1.99
C TYR A 169 10.21 -1.53 -2.03
N PRO A 170 11.31 -2.32 -1.89
CA PRO A 170 11.28 -3.78 -2.08
C PRO A 170 10.29 -4.50 -1.15
N GLU A 171 10.05 -3.95 0.04
CA GLU A 171 9.14 -4.54 1.04
C GLU A 171 7.67 -4.17 0.81
N ASN A 172 7.40 -3.09 0.07
CA ASN A 172 6.04 -2.58 -0.14
C ASN A 172 5.54 -2.78 -1.57
N PHE A 173 6.44 -2.88 -2.55
CA PHE A 173 6.10 -3.03 -3.96
C PHE A 173 5.96 -4.49 -4.37
N ILE A 174 4.91 -4.79 -5.13
CA ILE A 174 4.69 -6.07 -5.82
C ILE A 174 4.37 -5.77 -7.27
N GLY A 175 5.30 -6.06 -8.17
CA GLY A 175 5.13 -5.86 -9.62
C GLY A 175 4.57 -7.11 -10.29
N ILE A 176 3.63 -6.92 -11.22
CA ILE A 176 3.08 -7.96 -12.10
C ILE A 176 2.99 -7.39 -13.51
N ALA A 177 3.86 -7.86 -14.41
CA ALA A 177 3.83 -7.50 -15.83
C ALA A 177 2.92 -8.47 -16.58
N ILE A 178 1.86 -7.92 -17.17
CA ILE A 178 0.82 -8.65 -17.91
C ILE A 178 1.08 -8.37 -19.40
N HIS A 179 1.81 -9.26 -20.02
CA HIS A 179 2.10 -9.17 -21.44
C HIS A 179 0.88 -9.51 -22.30
N ILE A 180 0.68 -8.72 -23.35
CA ILE A 180 -0.47 -8.84 -24.25
C ILE A 180 0.01 -9.00 -25.69
N THR A 181 -0.49 -10.01 -26.37
CA THR A 181 -0.26 -10.27 -27.80
C THR A 181 1.23 -10.38 -28.17
N ASP A 182 2.00 -11.00 -27.29
CA ASP A 182 3.41 -11.32 -27.50
C ASP A 182 3.74 -12.70 -26.91
N PRO A 183 4.97 -13.26 -27.09
CA PRO A 183 5.35 -14.57 -26.59
C PRO A 183 5.26 -14.77 -25.07
N LEU A 184 5.16 -13.68 -24.29
CA LEU A 184 5.06 -13.69 -22.83
C LEU A 184 3.62 -13.61 -22.33
N THR A 185 2.62 -13.62 -23.21
CA THR A 185 1.20 -13.52 -22.84
C THR A 185 0.75 -14.71 -21.98
N CYS A 186 0.41 -14.42 -20.71
CA CYS A 186 -0.16 -15.38 -19.78
C CYS A 186 -1.68 -15.42 -19.92
N SER A 187 -2.24 -16.50 -20.46
CA SER A 187 -3.68 -16.67 -20.67
C SER A 187 -4.48 -16.62 -19.36
N ASP A 188 -3.91 -17.13 -18.28
CA ASP A 188 -4.55 -17.13 -16.95
C ASP A 188 -4.79 -15.72 -16.41
N TYR A 189 -4.06 -14.73 -16.90
CA TYR A 189 -4.09 -13.35 -16.39
C TYR A 189 -4.52 -12.29 -17.42
N ALA A 190 -4.42 -12.56 -18.69
CA ALA A 190 -4.55 -11.56 -19.75
C ALA A 190 -5.99 -11.25 -20.21
N TRP A 191 -7.02 -11.94 -19.66
CA TRP A 191 -8.41 -11.82 -20.17
C TRP A 191 -8.98 -10.39 -20.01
N ASN A 192 -8.55 -9.62 -19.01
CA ASN A 192 -9.01 -8.24 -18.81
C ASN A 192 -8.36 -7.24 -19.77
N ALA A 193 -7.45 -7.69 -20.61
CA ALA A 193 -6.73 -6.84 -21.56
C ALA A 193 -7.66 -6.14 -22.56
N ALA A 194 -8.83 -6.72 -22.86
CA ALA A 194 -9.83 -6.10 -23.75
C ALA A 194 -10.35 -4.75 -23.21
N ALA A 195 -10.29 -4.51 -21.89
CA ALA A 195 -10.66 -3.25 -21.27
C ALA A 195 -9.53 -2.20 -21.31
N ILE A 196 -8.31 -2.61 -21.67
CA ILE A 196 -7.12 -1.75 -21.71
C ILE A 196 -7.00 -1.12 -23.12
N GLN A 197 -7.17 0.19 -23.18
CA GLN A 197 -7.14 0.92 -24.45
C GLN A 197 -5.76 1.50 -24.82
N ARG A 198 -4.85 1.58 -23.86
CA ARG A 198 -3.53 2.21 -24.03
C ARG A 198 -2.45 1.39 -23.34
N TYR A 199 -1.23 1.42 -23.91
CA TYR A 199 -0.06 0.73 -23.38
C TYR A 199 1.13 1.69 -23.28
N PRO A 200 1.94 1.67 -22.17
CA PRO A 200 1.64 0.88 -20.98
C PRO A 200 0.45 1.45 -20.19
N THR A 201 -0.28 0.58 -19.51
CA THR A 201 -1.20 0.96 -18.46
C THR A 201 -0.71 0.33 -17.16
N LEU A 202 -0.46 1.16 -16.15
CA LEU A 202 -0.09 0.72 -14.81
C LEU A 202 -1.23 1.03 -13.84
N GLN A 203 -1.65 0.02 -13.09
CA GLN A 203 -2.75 0.12 -12.15
C GLN A 203 -2.31 -0.33 -10.75
N MET A 204 -2.46 0.55 -9.77
CA MET A 204 -2.21 0.22 -8.35
C MET A 204 -3.44 -0.39 -7.74
N ASN A 205 -3.29 -1.56 -7.13
CA ASN A 205 -4.33 -2.28 -6.38
C ASN A 205 -5.69 -2.38 -7.10
N ARG A 206 -5.70 -2.28 -8.44
CA ARG A 206 -6.92 -2.24 -9.28
C ARG A 206 -7.88 -1.10 -8.91
N SER A 207 -7.40 -0.08 -8.22
CA SER A 207 -8.19 1.06 -7.76
C SER A 207 -7.77 2.38 -8.38
N ARG A 208 -6.49 2.54 -8.71
CA ARG A 208 -5.91 3.80 -9.21
C ARG A 208 -4.98 3.54 -10.39
N LEU A 209 -5.21 4.25 -11.50
CA LEU A 209 -4.26 4.28 -12.61
C LEU A 209 -3.08 5.21 -12.24
N LEU A 210 -1.86 4.74 -12.50
CA LEU A 210 -0.68 5.59 -12.44
C LEU A 210 -0.69 6.52 -13.63
N SER A 211 -0.73 7.81 -13.37
CA SER A 211 -0.76 8.87 -14.40
C SER A 211 0.62 9.46 -14.66
N ASN A 212 1.48 9.47 -13.64
CA ASN A 212 2.84 9.99 -13.71
C ASN A 212 3.87 8.87 -13.57
N PHE A 213 4.57 8.58 -14.67
CA PHE A 213 5.61 7.56 -14.71
C PHE A 213 7.00 8.07 -14.27
N THR A 214 7.10 9.34 -13.89
CA THR A 214 8.36 9.96 -13.49
C THR A 214 8.49 10.14 -11.99
N ALA A 215 7.38 9.96 -11.24
CA ALA A 215 7.34 10.17 -9.80
C ALA A 215 6.82 8.94 -9.07
N VAL A 216 7.37 8.72 -7.89
CA VAL A 216 6.93 7.67 -6.97
C VAL A 216 5.86 8.16 -6.00
N THR A 217 5.50 9.45 -6.06
CA THR A 217 4.57 10.11 -5.12
C THR A 217 3.22 9.41 -5.04
N GLU A 218 2.64 9.01 -6.19
CA GLU A 218 1.36 8.29 -6.22
C GLU A 218 1.45 6.93 -5.49
N PHE A 219 2.60 6.26 -5.59
CA PHE A 219 2.86 5.00 -4.89
C PHE A 219 3.02 5.23 -3.37
N GLU A 220 3.76 6.28 -2.98
CA GLU A 220 3.93 6.66 -1.57
C GLU A 220 2.61 7.07 -0.92
N GLU A 221 1.75 7.78 -1.65
CA GLU A 221 0.40 8.11 -1.19
C GLU A 221 -0.42 6.84 -0.94
N GLU A 222 -0.39 5.89 -1.85
CA GLU A 222 -1.11 4.62 -1.71
C GLU A 222 -0.56 3.77 -0.56
N MET A 223 0.76 3.73 -0.40
CA MET A 223 1.43 3.03 0.71
C MET A 223 1.00 3.61 2.07
N ALA A 224 0.85 4.93 2.15
CA ALA A 224 0.44 5.62 3.38
C ALA A 224 -1.05 5.44 3.73
N MET A 225 -1.88 4.83 2.85
CA MET A 225 -3.29 4.53 3.13
C MET A 225 -3.49 3.43 4.16
N GLY A 226 -2.44 2.66 4.50
CA GLY A 226 -2.50 1.55 5.45
C GLY A 226 -3.38 0.37 4.97
N ALA A 227 -3.55 -0.64 5.81
CA ALA A 227 -4.40 -1.80 5.53
C ALA A 227 -5.10 -2.30 6.80
N ASP A 228 -6.29 -2.88 6.61
CA ASP A 228 -7.10 -3.44 7.70
C ASP A 228 -6.63 -4.86 8.12
N MET A 229 -5.75 -5.48 7.31
CA MET A 229 -5.30 -6.84 7.50
C MET A 229 -3.87 -7.06 6.98
N ASP A 230 -3.17 -8.00 7.60
CA ASP A 230 -1.93 -8.55 7.07
C ASP A 230 -2.21 -9.68 6.07
N VAL A 231 -1.36 -9.76 5.06
CA VAL A 231 -1.25 -10.89 4.15
C VAL A 231 0.21 -11.36 4.21
N ASP A 232 0.40 -12.63 4.57
CA ASP A 232 1.69 -13.29 4.57
C ASP A 232 1.66 -14.46 3.58
N VAL A 233 2.82 -14.84 3.05
CA VAL A 233 2.93 -15.99 2.16
C VAL A 233 4.24 -16.73 2.37
N THR A 234 4.17 -18.05 2.32
CA THR A 234 5.33 -18.92 2.16
C THR A 234 5.13 -19.80 0.91
N ALA A 235 6.21 -20.08 0.23
CA ALA A 235 6.19 -20.98 -0.92
C ALA A 235 7.37 -21.94 -0.87
N GLN A 236 7.12 -23.21 -1.16
CA GLN A 236 8.13 -24.27 -1.12
C GLN A 236 8.01 -25.17 -2.35
N TRP A 237 9.14 -25.63 -2.84
CA TRP A 237 9.19 -26.74 -3.78
C TRP A 237 8.78 -28.03 -3.09
N ASP A 238 8.11 -28.91 -3.80
CA ASP A 238 8.08 -30.31 -3.40
C ASP A 238 9.46 -30.97 -3.58
N LYS A 239 9.63 -32.19 -3.09
CA LYS A 239 10.92 -32.91 -3.16
C LYS A 239 11.41 -33.13 -4.59
N ALA A 240 10.51 -33.32 -5.54
CA ALA A 240 10.81 -33.53 -6.96
C ALA A 240 11.08 -32.20 -7.69
N LYS A 241 10.81 -31.05 -7.09
CA LYS A 241 10.82 -29.74 -7.73
C LYS A 241 9.90 -29.63 -8.96
N GLU A 242 8.79 -30.36 -8.90
CA GLU A 242 7.76 -30.39 -9.93
C GLU A 242 6.55 -29.50 -9.54
N ASN A 243 6.38 -29.31 -8.23
CA ASN A 243 5.29 -28.52 -7.71
C ASN A 243 5.77 -27.40 -6.79
N VAL A 244 5.15 -26.22 -6.91
CA VAL A 244 5.27 -25.11 -5.97
C VAL A 244 4.05 -25.14 -5.06
N ILE A 245 4.26 -25.34 -3.76
CA ILE A 245 3.24 -25.33 -2.72
C ILE A 245 3.23 -23.95 -2.10
N VAL A 246 2.13 -23.21 -2.27
CA VAL A 246 1.95 -21.83 -1.80
C VAL A 246 0.98 -21.83 -0.63
N THR A 247 1.41 -21.25 0.50
CA THR A 247 0.61 -21.19 1.73
C THR A 247 0.48 -19.74 2.19
N PRO A 248 -0.55 -18.99 1.76
CA PRO A 248 -0.86 -17.68 2.29
C PRO A 248 -1.57 -17.76 3.63
N ARG A 249 -1.44 -16.67 4.39
CA ARG A 249 -2.16 -16.42 5.64
C ARG A 249 -2.70 -15.00 5.63
N VAL A 250 -3.98 -14.83 5.98
CA VAL A 250 -4.63 -13.54 6.12
C VAL A 250 -5.05 -13.33 7.56
N THR A 251 -4.68 -12.20 8.15
CA THR A 251 -5.00 -11.86 9.55
C THR A 251 -5.62 -10.47 9.60
N PHE A 252 -6.89 -10.39 9.95
CA PHE A 252 -7.59 -9.11 10.12
C PHE A 252 -7.21 -8.45 11.43
N ARG A 253 -6.95 -7.15 11.41
CA ARG A 253 -6.48 -6.34 12.56
C ARG A 253 -7.54 -5.41 13.12
N THR A 254 -8.67 -5.34 12.45
CA THR A 254 -9.86 -4.59 12.88
C THR A 254 -11.10 -5.29 12.37
N THR A 255 -12.28 -4.87 12.84
CA THR A 255 -13.55 -5.40 12.36
C THR A 255 -13.65 -5.25 10.86
N PRO A 256 -13.77 -6.35 10.09
CA PRO A 256 -13.90 -6.28 8.65
C PRO A 256 -15.18 -5.54 8.27
N GLN A 257 -15.16 -4.89 7.09
CA GLN A 257 -16.41 -4.51 6.47
C GLN A 257 -17.16 -5.79 6.07
N ASP A 258 -18.47 -5.74 6.01
CA ASP A 258 -19.30 -6.85 5.53
C ASP A 258 -19.16 -6.98 4.01
N LYS A 259 -17.98 -7.41 3.58
CA LYS A 259 -17.59 -7.58 2.18
C LYS A 259 -16.96 -8.95 2.00
N PRO A 260 -17.25 -9.64 0.91
CA PRO A 260 -16.58 -10.89 0.60
C PRO A 260 -15.15 -10.60 0.12
N TYR A 261 -14.19 -11.32 0.70
CA TYR A 261 -12.79 -11.29 0.30
C TYR A 261 -12.36 -12.63 -0.28
N ALA A 262 -11.39 -12.62 -1.16
CA ALA A 262 -10.82 -13.82 -1.73
C ALA A 262 -9.31 -13.70 -1.92
N ILE A 263 -8.63 -14.85 -1.94
CA ILE A 263 -7.22 -14.97 -2.24
C ILE A 263 -7.03 -15.29 -3.71
N ALA A 264 -6.11 -14.58 -4.35
CA ALA A 264 -5.61 -14.91 -5.68
C ALA A 264 -4.10 -15.17 -5.63
N TYR A 265 -3.62 -15.91 -6.59
CA TYR A 265 -2.23 -16.36 -6.69
C TYR A 265 -1.68 -16.02 -8.06
N VAL A 266 -0.46 -15.47 -8.10
CA VAL A 266 0.27 -15.21 -9.33
C VAL A 266 1.70 -15.72 -9.19
N LEU A 267 2.17 -16.50 -10.14
CA LEU A 267 3.58 -16.77 -10.32
C LEU A 267 4.16 -15.77 -11.31
N THR A 268 5.22 -15.09 -10.92
CA THR A 268 6.00 -14.23 -11.81
C THR A 268 7.40 -14.78 -11.99
N GLU A 269 7.98 -14.54 -13.16
CA GLU A 269 9.38 -14.89 -13.47
C GLU A 269 10.14 -13.65 -13.90
N ASP A 270 11.33 -13.45 -13.31
CA ASP A 270 12.20 -12.34 -13.66
C ASP A 270 13.24 -12.73 -14.71
N GLY A 271 13.76 -11.75 -15.44
CA GLY A 271 14.87 -11.90 -16.37
C GLY A 271 14.54 -12.70 -17.62
N LYS A 272 13.26 -12.81 -18.00
CA LYS A 272 12.86 -13.58 -19.19
C LYS A 272 13.40 -12.93 -20.47
N ALA A 273 14.30 -13.62 -21.13
CA ALA A 273 14.97 -13.12 -22.33
C ALA A 273 15.08 -14.19 -23.41
N ASN A 274 15.04 -13.75 -24.68
CA ASN A 274 15.34 -14.56 -25.84
C ASN A 274 15.88 -13.65 -26.94
N THR A 275 16.94 -14.04 -27.61
CA THR A 275 17.58 -13.22 -28.67
C THR A 275 16.66 -12.91 -29.85
N ALA A 276 15.63 -13.73 -30.07
CA ALA A 276 14.59 -13.49 -31.07
C ALA A 276 13.56 -12.44 -30.64
N TRP A 277 13.46 -12.14 -29.35
CA TRP A 277 12.51 -11.16 -28.82
C TRP A 277 13.03 -9.74 -28.98
N VAL A 278 12.12 -8.84 -29.30
CA VAL A 278 12.43 -7.45 -29.62
C VAL A 278 11.52 -6.54 -28.78
N GLN A 279 12.14 -5.78 -27.88
CA GLN A 279 11.47 -4.69 -27.20
C GLN A 279 11.65 -3.40 -27.99
N ASN A 280 10.56 -2.80 -28.45
CA ASN A 280 10.60 -1.48 -29.07
C ASN A 280 10.79 -0.39 -27.99
N ASN A 281 11.57 0.65 -28.31
CA ASN A 281 11.95 1.70 -27.37
C ASN A 281 11.83 3.09 -28.00
N HIS A 282 10.77 3.81 -27.65
CA HIS A 282 10.53 5.18 -28.10
C HIS A 282 11.55 6.18 -27.51
N TYR A 283 12.04 5.89 -26.29
CA TYR A 283 12.84 6.81 -25.48
C TYR A 283 14.33 6.88 -25.87
N SER A 284 14.77 6.09 -26.84
CA SER A 284 16.14 6.10 -27.35
C SER A 284 16.56 7.50 -27.78
N GLY A 285 17.57 8.06 -27.10
CA GLY A 285 18.10 9.40 -27.39
C GLY A 285 17.26 10.58 -26.87
N ASP A 286 16.22 10.33 -26.09
CA ASP A 286 15.38 11.39 -25.48
C ASP A 286 16.07 12.00 -24.26
N THR A 287 17.04 12.87 -24.49
CA THR A 287 17.85 13.51 -23.44
C THR A 287 17.04 14.43 -22.52
N GLY A 288 15.83 14.84 -22.93
CA GLY A 288 14.94 15.66 -22.09
C GLY A 288 14.40 14.93 -20.86
N LEU A 289 14.49 13.60 -20.85
CA LEU A 289 14.04 12.74 -19.73
C LEU A 289 15.20 12.18 -18.89
N LEU A 290 16.46 12.53 -19.19
CA LEU A 290 17.61 12.07 -18.41
C LEU A 290 17.54 12.55 -16.95
N GLY A 291 17.94 11.66 -16.03
CA GLY A 291 17.99 11.95 -14.60
C GLY A 291 16.67 11.76 -13.86
N ILE A 292 15.59 11.36 -14.54
CA ILE A 292 14.32 11.02 -13.89
C ILE A 292 14.49 9.75 -13.04
N SER A 293 15.07 8.71 -13.61
CA SER A 293 15.49 7.51 -12.89
C SER A 293 16.59 6.76 -13.63
N THR A 294 17.43 6.06 -12.90
CA THR A 294 18.50 5.22 -13.46
C THR A 294 17.95 4.20 -14.46
N GLU A 295 16.76 3.67 -14.19
CA GLU A 295 16.11 2.66 -15.02
C GLU A 295 15.61 3.26 -16.35
N LEU A 296 15.10 4.49 -16.33
CA LEU A 296 14.69 5.19 -17.55
C LEU A 296 15.91 5.62 -18.37
N ASP A 297 16.98 6.08 -17.72
CA ASP A 297 18.24 6.46 -18.37
C ASP A 297 18.85 5.30 -19.15
N GLN A 298 18.68 4.05 -18.70
CA GLN A 298 19.10 2.86 -19.45
C GLN A 298 18.38 2.77 -20.80
N PHE A 299 17.09 3.04 -20.86
CA PHE A 299 16.34 3.04 -22.13
C PHE A 299 16.71 4.23 -23.02
N ILE A 300 16.95 5.41 -22.44
CA ILE A 300 17.36 6.61 -23.19
C ILE A 300 18.71 6.37 -23.88
N ASN A 301 19.64 5.74 -23.17
CA ASN A 301 20.98 5.42 -23.68
C ASN A 301 21.02 4.12 -24.52
N SER A 302 19.89 3.48 -24.73
CA SER A 302 19.78 2.23 -25.50
C SER A 302 19.21 2.49 -26.90
N PRO A 303 19.43 1.59 -27.88
CA PRO A 303 18.86 1.74 -29.21
C PRO A 303 17.32 1.66 -29.21
N ARG A 304 16.72 2.11 -30.34
CA ARG A 304 15.24 2.05 -30.53
C ARG A 304 14.67 0.63 -30.55
N VAL A 305 15.52 -0.36 -30.75
CA VAL A 305 15.17 -1.77 -30.83
C VAL A 305 16.13 -2.55 -29.93
N LEU A 306 15.60 -3.14 -28.87
CA LEU A 306 16.36 -3.92 -27.91
C LEU A 306 16.11 -5.41 -28.15
N ARG A 307 17.13 -6.13 -28.61
CA ARG A 307 17.06 -7.59 -28.78
C ARG A 307 17.47 -8.30 -27.49
N GLY A 308 16.70 -9.31 -27.11
CA GLY A 308 16.99 -10.10 -25.90
C GLY A 308 16.91 -9.30 -24.61
N TYR A 309 16.09 -8.23 -24.57
CA TYR A 309 15.88 -7.46 -23.35
C TYR A 309 15.25 -8.36 -22.26
N PRO A 310 15.78 -8.37 -21.00
CA PRO A 310 15.25 -9.17 -19.93
C PRO A 310 13.96 -8.55 -19.38
N ASN A 311 12.85 -9.32 -19.42
CA ASN A 311 11.55 -8.94 -18.89
C ASN A 311 11.44 -9.45 -17.46
N ASP A 312 11.23 -8.55 -16.50
CA ASP A 312 11.02 -8.85 -15.09
C ASP A 312 9.52 -8.82 -14.75
N PHE A 313 9.16 -9.33 -13.57
CA PHE A 313 7.78 -9.36 -13.05
C PHE A 313 6.78 -10.08 -13.96
N THR A 314 7.24 -10.82 -14.97
CA THR A 314 6.37 -11.42 -15.99
C THR A 314 5.44 -12.45 -15.37
N ALA A 315 4.12 -12.24 -15.42
CA ALA A 315 3.15 -13.23 -14.99
C ALA A 315 3.25 -14.48 -15.89
N VAL A 316 3.45 -15.66 -15.27
CA VAL A 316 3.59 -16.94 -16.01
C VAL A 316 2.46 -17.92 -15.70
N ALA A 317 1.81 -17.78 -14.54
CA ALA A 317 0.61 -18.54 -14.17
C ALA A 317 -0.19 -17.75 -13.13
N ALA A 318 -1.51 -17.92 -13.09
CA ALA A 318 -2.36 -17.32 -12.07
C ALA A 318 -3.55 -18.22 -11.71
N ARG A 319 -4.10 -18.02 -10.50
CA ARG A 319 -5.34 -18.66 -10.03
C ARG A 319 -6.13 -17.67 -9.21
N GLY A 320 -7.46 -17.67 -9.37
CA GLY A 320 -8.37 -16.82 -8.59
C GLY A 320 -8.25 -15.32 -8.84
N VAL A 321 -7.55 -14.88 -9.90
CA VAL A 321 -7.34 -13.45 -10.17
C VAL A 321 -8.58 -12.72 -10.67
N TYR A 322 -9.58 -13.48 -11.14
CA TYR A 322 -10.86 -12.97 -11.65
C TYR A 322 -12.01 -13.77 -11.08
N ASN A 323 -13.05 -13.07 -10.57
CA ASN A 323 -14.24 -13.67 -10.01
C ASN A 323 -13.95 -14.89 -9.13
N PRO A 324 -13.02 -14.77 -8.15
CA PRO A 324 -12.66 -15.90 -7.31
C PRO A 324 -13.87 -16.39 -6.52
N SER A 325 -14.00 -17.69 -6.40
CA SER A 325 -15.13 -18.36 -5.72
C SER A 325 -14.65 -19.63 -5.00
N GLY A 326 -15.53 -20.25 -4.21
CA GLY A 326 -15.25 -21.53 -3.56
C GLY A 326 -14.06 -21.47 -2.60
N GLU A 327 -13.03 -22.27 -2.86
CA GLU A 327 -11.84 -22.39 -1.99
C GLU A 327 -10.99 -21.13 -1.87
N TYR A 328 -11.15 -20.18 -2.78
CA TYR A 328 -10.44 -18.90 -2.74
C TYR A 328 -11.04 -17.90 -1.75
N LEU A 329 -12.28 -18.10 -1.30
CA LEU A 329 -12.99 -17.17 -0.42
C LEU A 329 -12.47 -17.20 1.01
N ILE A 330 -12.33 -16.02 1.61
CA ILE A 330 -12.14 -15.86 3.05
C ILE A 330 -13.39 -16.40 3.75
N LYS A 331 -13.19 -17.26 4.75
CA LYS A 331 -14.28 -17.91 5.50
C LYS A 331 -14.87 -16.95 6.53
N ASN A 332 -16.20 -16.99 6.67
CA ASN A 332 -16.92 -16.27 7.71
C ASN A 332 -17.35 -17.25 8.84
N PRO A 333 -17.47 -16.76 10.11
CA PRO A 333 -17.13 -15.41 10.56
C PRO A 333 -15.62 -15.15 10.56
N ILE A 334 -15.23 -13.89 10.27
CA ILE A 334 -13.83 -13.46 10.38
C ILE A 334 -13.55 -13.13 11.85
N GLU A 335 -12.59 -13.82 12.44
CA GLU A 335 -12.12 -13.56 13.80
C GLU A 335 -10.85 -12.71 13.77
N ILE A 336 -10.83 -11.63 14.56
CA ILE A 336 -9.70 -10.70 14.63
C ILE A 336 -8.48 -11.41 15.22
N ASP A 337 -7.29 -11.15 14.66
CA ASP A 337 -5.99 -11.74 15.01
C ASP A 337 -5.92 -13.27 14.86
N LYS A 338 -6.96 -13.91 14.33
CA LYS A 338 -6.90 -15.31 13.96
C LYS A 338 -6.59 -15.44 12.46
N PRO A 339 -5.42 -15.99 12.10
CA PRO A 339 -5.05 -16.15 10.70
C PRO A 339 -5.90 -17.23 10.04
N GLN A 340 -6.37 -16.95 8.84
CA GLN A 340 -6.90 -17.95 7.92
C GLN A 340 -5.82 -18.37 6.94
N SER A 341 -5.52 -19.65 6.87
CA SER A 341 -4.51 -20.22 5.98
C SER A 341 -5.18 -20.92 4.79
N PHE A 342 -4.55 -20.80 3.65
CA PHE A 342 -4.96 -21.41 2.39
C PHE A 342 -3.82 -22.23 1.82
N ASN A 343 -4.09 -23.00 0.79
CA ASN A 343 -3.08 -23.79 0.11
C ASN A 343 -3.37 -23.83 -1.39
N GLN A 344 -2.36 -23.56 -2.21
CA GLN A 344 -2.42 -23.68 -3.66
C GLN A 344 -1.19 -24.41 -4.16
N VAL A 345 -1.40 -25.36 -5.07
CA VAL A 345 -0.31 -26.10 -5.72
C VAL A 345 -0.25 -25.72 -7.19
N PHE A 346 0.94 -25.35 -7.67
CA PHE A 346 1.23 -25.15 -9.08
C PHE A 346 2.15 -26.25 -9.57
N ASN A 347 1.68 -27.07 -10.51
CA ASN A 347 2.55 -28.00 -11.23
C ASN A 347 3.31 -27.22 -12.31
N VAL A 348 4.63 -27.11 -12.15
CA VAL A 348 5.44 -26.28 -13.02
C VAL A 348 5.64 -26.85 -14.42
N SER A 349 5.44 -28.16 -14.61
CA SER A 349 5.49 -28.80 -15.93
C SER A 349 4.33 -28.36 -16.83
N GLN A 350 3.25 -27.88 -16.24
CA GLN A 350 2.07 -27.36 -16.94
C GLN A 350 2.17 -25.87 -17.26
N ILE A 351 3.20 -25.18 -16.79
CA ILE A 351 3.38 -23.74 -17.00
C ILE A 351 4.21 -23.53 -18.27
N ARG A 352 3.53 -23.35 -19.38
CA ARG A 352 4.15 -23.19 -20.71
C ARG A 352 5.12 -22.02 -20.81
N LEU A 353 4.89 -20.95 -20.05
CA LEU A 353 5.70 -19.74 -20.06
C LEU A 353 6.94 -19.85 -19.18
N LEU A 354 7.06 -20.85 -18.32
CA LEU A 354 8.19 -20.97 -17.40
C LEU A 354 9.48 -21.33 -18.17
N HIS A 355 10.52 -20.52 -17.98
CA HIS A 355 11.85 -20.77 -18.54
C HIS A 355 12.86 -21.13 -17.45
N ASP A 356 12.90 -20.39 -16.34
CA ASP A 356 13.86 -20.59 -15.26
C ASP A 356 13.15 -20.65 -13.89
N LYS A 357 13.09 -21.88 -13.34
CA LYS A 357 12.50 -22.13 -12.01
C LYS A 357 13.14 -21.32 -10.90
N THR A 358 14.43 -20.95 -11.01
CA THR A 358 15.18 -20.20 -9.99
C THR A 358 14.79 -18.74 -9.93
N LYS A 359 14.13 -18.24 -10.96
CA LYS A 359 13.66 -16.85 -11.10
C LYS A 359 12.19 -16.66 -10.75
N LEU A 360 11.51 -17.75 -10.36
CA LEU A 360 10.13 -17.66 -9.94
C LEU A 360 9.97 -16.94 -8.61
N LYS A 361 8.95 -16.12 -8.55
CA LYS A 361 8.41 -15.50 -7.33
C LYS A 361 6.92 -15.80 -7.23
N VAL A 362 6.42 -15.84 -6.02
CA VAL A 362 4.99 -16.00 -5.72
C VAL A 362 4.45 -14.66 -5.23
N CYS A 363 3.35 -14.22 -5.84
CA CYS A 363 2.54 -13.10 -5.38
C CYS A 363 1.16 -13.64 -4.96
N VAL A 364 0.68 -13.16 -3.81
CA VAL A 364 -0.65 -13.47 -3.28
C VAL A 364 -1.40 -12.16 -3.11
N LEU A 365 -2.61 -12.09 -3.66
CA LEU A 365 -3.46 -10.91 -3.67
C LEU A 365 -4.70 -11.17 -2.83
N LEU A 366 -5.03 -10.30 -1.90
CA LEU A 366 -6.32 -10.30 -1.20
C LEU A 366 -7.27 -9.36 -1.95
N ILE A 367 -8.27 -9.93 -2.59
CA ILE A 367 -9.21 -9.23 -3.46
C ILE A 367 -10.53 -9.02 -2.71
N ASN A 368 -11.06 -7.82 -2.76
CA ASN A 368 -12.44 -7.50 -2.42
C ASN A 368 -13.32 -7.87 -3.62
N THR A 369 -14.09 -8.94 -3.50
CA THR A 369 -14.85 -9.47 -4.63
C THR A 369 -16.05 -8.60 -5.04
N ALA A 370 -16.45 -7.64 -4.20
CA ALA A 370 -17.53 -6.71 -4.53
C ALA A 370 -17.15 -5.67 -5.58
N ASN A 371 -15.85 -5.31 -5.66
CA ASN A 371 -15.35 -4.28 -6.58
C ASN A 371 -14.10 -4.70 -7.36
N GLY A 372 -13.54 -5.88 -7.09
CA GLY A 372 -12.34 -6.40 -7.73
C GLY A 372 -11.03 -5.76 -7.29
N GLN A 373 -11.05 -4.83 -6.32
CA GLN A 373 -9.86 -4.14 -5.83
C GLN A 373 -8.99 -5.04 -4.94
N ILE A 374 -7.68 -4.82 -4.97
CA ILE A 374 -6.71 -5.51 -4.11
C ILE A 374 -6.58 -4.74 -2.80
N GLU A 375 -6.97 -5.34 -1.69
CA GLU A 375 -6.95 -4.69 -0.37
C GLU A 375 -5.56 -4.73 0.27
N ASN A 376 -4.83 -5.82 0.10
CA ASN A 376 -3.43 -5.99 0.49
C ASN A 376 -2.85 -7.21 -0.25
N ALA A 377 -1.53 -7.43 -0.14
CA ALA A 377 -0.87 -8.53 -0.86
C ALA A 377 0.39 -8.98 -0.13
N ALA A 378 0.98 -10.08 -0.61
CA ALA A 378 2.29 -10.57 -0.19
C ALA A 378 3.07 -11.14 -1.36
N LYS A 379 4.40 -11.08 -1.29
CA LYS A 379 5.30 -11.78 -2.23
C LYS A 379 6.36 -12.57 -1.45
N CYS A 380 6.82 -13.67 -2.03
CA CYS A 380 7.97 -14.40 -1.53
C CYS A 380 8.73 -15.12 -2.65
N SER A 381 9.98 -15.46 -2.38
CA SER A 381 10.75 -16.44 -3.15
C SER A 381 10.32 -17.86 -2.76
N ILE A 382 10.58 -18.82 -3.64
CA ILE A 382 10.27 -20.23 -3.40
C ILE A 382 11.49 -20.87 -2.75
N THR A 383 11.31 -21.45 -1.57
CA THR A 383 12.36 -22.18 -0.85
C THR A 383 12.33 -23.66 -1.18
N ASP A 384 13.46 -24.36 -1.02
CA ASP A 384 13.46 -25.82 -1.08
C ASP A 384 12.63 -26.39 0.08
N ALA A 385 12.01 -27.55 -0.15
CA ALA A 385 11.33 -28.28 0.91
C ALA A 385 12.30 -28.47 2.09
N ALA A 386 11.93 -28.01 3.27
CA ALA A 386 12.74 -28.28 4.45
C ALA A 386 12.96 -29.81 4.56
N PRO A 387 14.19 -30.27 4.82
CA PRO A 387 14.37 -31.68 5.15
C PRO A 387 13.41 -31.97 6.31
N ALA A 388 12.75 -33.15 6.27
CA ALA A 388 11.80 -33.56 7.30
C ALA A 388 12.47 -33.50 8.69
N GLY A 389 12.35 -32.38 9.36
CA GLY A 389 12.99 -32.03 10.62
C GLY A 389 12.81 -30.57 10.90
N ILE A 390 11.97 -30.24 11.84
CA ILE A 390 11.73 -28.97 12.58
C ILE A 390 12.21 -27.70 11.84
N SER A 391 11.26 -26.95 11.27
CA SER A 391 11.50 -25.66 10.59
C SER A 391 12.18 -24.65 11.55
N PRO A 392 13.25 -23.94 11.14
CA PRO A 392 13.75 -22.82 11.91
C PRO A 392 12.73 -21.67 11.82
N VAL A 393 12.20 -21.27 12.96
CA VAL A 393 11.35 -20.06 13.10
C VAL A 393 12.27 -18.85 13.03
N LYS A 394 12.03 -17.93 12.08
CA LYS A 394 12.70 -16.62 12.06
C LYS A 394 12.34 -15.85 13.35
N GLU A 395 13.38 -15.40 14.06
CA GLU A 395 13.24 -14.59 15.26
C GLU A 395 12.63 -13.21 14.95
N GLY A 396 11.36 -13.05 15.35
CA GLY A 396 10.89 -11.73 15.80
C GLY A 396 11.27 -11.61 17.29
N GLN A 397 11.81 -10.47 17.68
CA GLN A 397 12.20 -10.17 19.06
C GLN A 397 11.04 -10.47 20.03
N ASN A 398 11.13 -11.61 20.69
CA ASN A 398 10.24 -11.97 21.79
C ASN A 398 11.13 -12.28 22.99
N THR A 399 10.91 -11.60 24.10
CA THR A 399 11.59 -11.75 25.40
C THR A 399 11.30 -13.10 26.09
N ALA A 400 11.16 -14.18 25.33
CA ALA A 400 10.90 -15.51 25.86
C ALA A 400 12.19 -16.07 26.49
N VAL A 401 12.14 -16.39 27.79
CA VAL A 401 13.26 -16.91 28.56
C VAL A 401 13.34 -18.43 28.42
N GLU A 402 14.55 -19.00 28.33
CA GLU A 402 14.78 -20.44 28.39
C GLU A 402 14.28 -21.00 29.72
N VAL A 403 13.38 -22.00 29.66
CA VAL A 403 12.83 -22.65 30.87
C VAL A 403 13.32 -24.08 31.07
N ALA A 404 13.79 -24.73 30.02
CA ALA A 404 14.37 -26.07 30.10
C ALA A 404 15.22 -26.39 28.87
N ARG A 405 16.20 -27.25 29.01
CA ARG A 405 17.09 -27.74 27.95
C ARG A 405 17.19 -29.27 28.01
N TYR A 406 17.24 -29.94 26.88
CA TYR A 406 17.27 -31.40 26.79
C TYR A 406 18.25 -31.86 25.71
N THR A 407 18.76 -33.07 25.86
CA THR A 407 19.42 -33.82 24.80
C THR A 407 18.42 -34.34 23.75
N LEU A 408 18.89 -34.84 22.64
CA LEU A 408 18.00 -35.41 21.58
C LEU A 408 17.23 -36.67 22.06
N ASP A 409 17.77 -37.40 23.03
CA ASP A 409 17.15 -38.56 23.66
C ASP A 409 16.23 -38.18 24.84
N GLY A 410 15.97 -36.87 25.05
CA GLY A 410 15.00 -36.34 26.01
C GLY A 410 15.53 -36.17 27.46
N ARG A 411 16.80 -36.38 27.72
CA ARG A 411 17.39 -36.16 29.04
C ARG A 411 17.53 -34.67 29.31
N ARG A 412 17.07 -34.20 30.45
CA ARG A 412 17.17 -32.80 30.86
C ARG A 412 18.64 -32.38 31.15
N LEU A 413 19.03 -31.24 30.60
CA LEU A 413 20.33 -30.62 30.81
C LEU A 413 20.20 -29.43 31.78
N HIS A 414 21.23 -29.21 32.61
CA HIS A 414 21.32 -28.06 33.51
C HIS A 414 21.96 -26.82 32.87
N GLY A 415 22.43 -26.94 31.61
CA GLY A 415 23.04 -25.87 30.83
C GLY A 415 23.41 -26.36 29.42
N PRO A 416 23.95 -25.47 28.57
CA PRO A 416 24.36 -25.83 27.21
C PRO A 416 25.44 -26.95 27.23
N GLN A 417 25.22 -28.01 26.46
CA GLN A 417 26.21 -29.08 26.24
C GLN A 417 26.58 -29.16 24.77
N ARG A 418 27.84 -29.49 24.50
CA ARG A 418 28.36 -29.65 23.13
C ARG A 418 27.51 -30.63 22.35
N GLY A 419 27.11 -30.22 21.14
CA GLY A 419 26.28 -30.97 20.27
C GLY A 419 24.86 -30.34 20.12
N ILE A 420 23.85 -31.15 19.83
CA ILE A 420 22.51 -30.67 19.62
C ILE A 420 21.71 -30.67 20.91
N ASN A 421 21.19 -29.50 21.31
CA ASN A 421 20.33 -29.34 22.47
C ASN A 421 18.91 -28.93 22.00
N LEU A 422 17.86 -29.44 22.69
CA LEU A 422 16.48 -29.00 22.53
C LEU A 422 16.17 -28.02 23.66
N VAL A 423 15.91 -26.76 23.29
CA VAL A 423 15.66 -25.67 24.26
C VAL A 423 14.19 -25.33 24.27
N LYS A 424 13.55 -25.41 25.45
CA LYS A 424 12.14 -25.00 25.67
C LYS A 424 12.11 -23.61 26.29
N TYR A 425 11.31 -22.73 25.71
CA TYR A 425 11.10 -21.35 26.16
C TYR A 425 9.79 -21.14 26.92
N SER A 426 9.71 -20.03 27.68
CA SER A 426 8.56 -19.67 28.52
C SER A 426 7.24 -19.52 27.74
N ASN A 427 7.30 -19.24 26.43
CA ASN A 427 6.14 -19.17 25.53
C ASN A 427 5.68 -20.52 24.96
N GLY A 428 6.24 -21.64 25.48
CA GLY A 428 5.93 -23.00 25.02
C GLY A 428 6.71 -23.47 23.78
N ARG A 429 7.50 -22.60 23.17
CA ARG A 429 8.33 -22.93 22.00
C ARG A 429 9.48 -23.86 22.36
N VAL A 430 9.76 -24.82 21.46
CA VAL A 430 10.95 -25.69 21.56
C VAL A 430 11.82 -25.46 20.33
N CYS A 431 13.11 -25.14 20.54
CA CYS A 431 14.07 -24.93 19.47
C CYS A 431 15.25 -25.90 19.58
N LYS A 432 15.85 -26.23 18.44
CA LYS A 432 17.10 -26.96 18.34
C LYS A 432 18.25 -25.97 18.28
N GLU A 433 19.18 -26.10 19.20
CA GLU A 433 20.39 -25.29 19.29
C GLU A 433 21.62 -26.17 19.12
N VAL A 434 22.58 -25.74 18.30
CA VAL A 434 23.85 -26.43 18.10
C VAL A 434 24.91 -25.70 18.96
N VAL A 435 25.46 -26.37 19.94
CA VAL A 435 26.52 -25.82 20.84
C VAL A 435 27.84 -26.36 20.36
N SER A 436 28.74 -25.49 19.93
CA SER A 436 30.03 -25.81 19.32
C SER A 436 31.21 -25.80 20.30
N HIS A 437 31.02 -25.27 21.52
CA HIS A 437 32.08 -25.18 22.56
C HIS A 437 31.68 -25.88 23.83
#